data_d50b3a545bc011272d5ee7ac083d46f0
#
_entry.id   d50b3a545bc011272d5ee7ac083d46f0
#
_cell.length_a   1.000
_cell.length_b   1.000
_cell.length_c   1.000
_cell.angle_alpha   90.00
_cell.angle_beta   90.00
_cell.angle_gamma   90.00
#
_symmetry.space_group_name_H-M   'P 1'
#
loop_
_entity.id
_entity.type
_entity.pdbx_description
1 polymer ?
#
loop_
_entity_poly.entity_id
_entity_poly.type
_entity_poly.pdbx_seq_one_letter_code
_entity_poly.pdbx_strand_id
1 'polypeptide(L)'
;MTKTWNDLADVQETDYSDHNNLLIIDANNLSYRWLRRPNHDSFADDFIRTIESLAKSYQAKRTIVCFDFGKSYYRMEMLEDYKGTRTKSDDPDEVKRFEEFFAVLNSLPDEIHDEVVKFRGVEADDTLAWITQNLAQNYNHTWVVSSDKDLLQLIKEDVSVFNIFGRKEVTLESLQEDLELTPAQFMMSRIIEGDKGDNIIGIEGIGPKRAQGLAKEYKTLDNLLAALPLKGRAKYIQNLNAGKERLIRNENLINLKYCTEAILAGKEGEEALDRLSDL
;
A
#
# COMPACT_ATOMS: atom_id res chain seq x y z
N MET A 1 1.94 -18.87 -12.66
CA MET A 1 3.36 -19.12 -12.27
C MET A 1 3.89 -17.86 -11.62
N THR A 2 4.30 -17.94 -10.36
CA THR A 2 4.88 -16.80 -9.62
C THR A 2 6.29 -16.55 -10.10
N LYS A 3 6.56 -15.36 -10.68
CA LYS A 3 7.90 -14.95 -11.07
C LYS A 3 8.78 -14.69 -9.85
N THR A 4 9.99 -15.22 -9.85
CA THR A 4 11.04 -14.96 -8.85
C THR A 4 12.10 -14.01 -9.42
N TRP A 5 12.98 -13.45 -8.57
CA TRP A 5 14.09 -12.61 -9.04
C TRP A 5 15.01 -13.30 -10.05
N ASN A 6 15.17 -14.62 -9.95
CA ASN A 6 15.99 -15.38 -10.91
C ASN A 6 15.29 -15.47 -12.27
N ASP A 7 13.94 -15.54 -12.28
CA ASP A 7 13.16 -15.53 -13.53
C ASP A 7 13.20 -14.16 -14.21
N LEU A 8 13.52 -13.09 -13.45
CA LEU A 8 13.64 -11.71 -13.94
C LEU A 8 15.04 -11.40 -14.52
N ALA A 9 16.08 -12.18 -14.17
CA ALA A 9 17.46 -11.96 -14.64
C ALA A 9 17.74 -12.49 -16.05
N ASP A 10 16.93 -13.40 -16.58
CA ASP A 10 17.15 -14.09 -17.86
C ASP A 10 16.32 -13.50 -19.02
N VAL A 11 15.79 -12.29 -18.90
CA VAL A 11 15.01 -11.67 -19.98
C VAL A 11 15.94 -11.24 -21.12
N GLN A 12 15.92 -11.99 -22.22
CA GLN A 12 16.50 -11.56 -23.51
C GLN A 12 15.90 -10.22 -23.93
N GLU A 13 16.67 -9.40 -24.66
CA GLU A 13 16.17 -8.16 -25.28
C GLU A 13 14.97 -8.47 -26.18
N THR A 14 13.77 -8.33 -25.62
CA THR A 14 12.51 -8.41 -26.35
C THR A 14 12.09 -6.99 -26.74
N ASP A 15 11.58 -6.85 -27.95
CA ASP A 15 10.96 -5.61 -28.40
C ASP A 15 9.69 -5.37 -27.54
N TYR A 16 9.72 -4.32 -26.73
CA TYR A 16 8.66 -3.99 -25.78
C TYR A 16 7.50 -3.21 -26.42
N SER A 17 7.53 -2.96 -27.72
CA SER A 17 6.57 -2.10 -28.42
C SER A 17 5.11 -2.58 -28.32
N ASP A 18 4.89 -3.89 -28.14
CA ASP A 18 3.56 -4.50 -28.07
C ASP A 18 3.05 -4.73 -26.63
N HIS A 19 3.88 -4.48 -25.59
CA HIS A 19 3.50 -4.70 -24.21
C HIS A 19 2.93 -3.43 -23.59
N ASN A 20 1.62 -3.39 -23.39
CA ASN A 20 0.91 -2.28 -22.75
C ASN A 20 0.74 -2.57 -21.26
N ASN A 21 1.82 -2.55 -20.49
CA ASN A 21 1.82 -2.83 -19.06
C ASN A 21 2.12 -1.58 -18.25
N LEU A 22 1.54 -1.49 -17.04
CA LEU A 22 1.77 -0.42 -16.06
C LEU A 22 2.54 -0.96 -14.87
N LEU A 23 3.57 -0.24 -14.46
CA LEU A 23 4.29 -0.48 -13.21
C LEU A 23 4.11 0.71 -12.28
N ILE A 24 3.61 0.47 -11.07
CA ILE A 24 3.42 1.51 -10.06
C ILE A 24 4.28 1.13 -8.85
N ILE A 25 5.14 2.05 -8.40
CA ILE A 25 6.16 1.76 -7.37
C ILE A 25 5.90 2.61 -6.14
N ASP A 26 5.77 1.95 -4.99
CA ASP A 26 5.83 2.57 -3.68
C ASP A 26 7.30 2.87 -3.36
N ALA A 27 7.69 4.13 -3.55
CA ALA A 27 9.07 4.57 -3.41
C ALA A 27 9.58 4.44 -1.98
N ASN A 28 8.76 4.81 -1.00
CA ASN A 28 9.15 4.76 0.40
C ASN A 28 9.34 3.31 0.86
N ASN A 29 8.43 2.41 0.52
CA ASN A 29 8.55 1.00 0.83
C ASN A 29 9.77 0.36 0.14
N LEU A 30 9.96 0.61 -1.16
CA LEU A 30 11.12 0.13 -1.89
C LEU A 30 12.42 0.61 -1.26
N SER A 31 12.50 1.88 -0.84
CA SER A 31 13.71 2.52 -0.29
C SER A 31 14.20 1.90 1.01
N TYR A 32 13.32 1.31 1.83
CA TYR A 32 13.70 0.66 3.09
C TYR A 32 14.71 -0.49 2.93
N ARG A 33 14.95 -0.98 1.72
CA ARG A 33 16.04 -1.94 1.43
C ARG A 33 17.42 -1.36 1.71
N TRP A 34 17.57 -0.05 1.63
CA TRP A 34 18.85 0.65 1.84
C TRP A 34 18.98 1.24 3.24
N LEU A 35 17.88 1.45 3.97
CA LEU A 35 17.89 2.07 5.31
C LEU A 35 18.86 1.39 6.28
N ARG A 36 19.02 0.06 6.21
CA ARG A 36 19.89 -0.71 7.11
C ARG A 36 21.32 -0.90 6.59
N ARG A 37 21.65 -0.32 5.44
CA ARG A 37 23.02 -0.38 4.92
C ARG A 37 23.95 0.53 5.74
N PRO A 38 25.25 0.20 5.85
CA PRO A 38 26.19 0.97 6.66
C PRO A 38 26.46 2.38 6.10
N ASN A 39 26.27 2.59 4.79
CA ASN A 39 26.33 3.90 4.14
C ASN A 39 25.25 4.00 3.07
N HIS A 40 25.00 5.21 2.59
CA HIS A 40 24.00 5.53 1.58
C HIS A 40 24.62 6.08 0.28
N ASP A 41 25.93 5.95 0.08
CA ASP A 41 26.65 6.56 -1.04
C ASP A 41 26.14 6.10 -2.42
N SER A 42 25.71 4.83 -2.53
CA SER A 42 25.16 4.29 -3.79
C SER A 42 23.62 4.21 -3.78
N PHE A 43 22.95 4.77 -2.77
CA PHE A 43 21.51 4.56 -2.61
C PHE A 43 20.72 5.09 -3.81
N ALA A 44 20.97 6.33 -4.23
CA ALA A 44 20.24 6.95 -5.35
C ALA A 44 20.40 6.14 -6.63
N ASP A 45 21.64 5.85 -7.03
CA ASP A 45 21.95 5.07 -8.23
C ASP A 45 21.36 3.66 -8.17
N ASP A 46 21.46 2.98 -7.03
CA ASP A 46 20.92 1.63 -6.85
C ASP A 46 19.41 1.62 -6.88
N PHE A 47 18.76 2.67 -6.35
CA PHE A 47 17.33 2.84 -6.36
C PHE A 47 16.81 3.01 -7.79
N ILE A 48 17.41 3.93 -8.55
CA ILE A 48 17.05 4.19 -9.95
C ILE A 48 17.25 2.93 -10.80
N ARG A 49 18.42 2.28 -10.70
CA ARG A 49 18.68 1.00 -11.39
C ARG A 49 17.67 -0.09 -11.03
N THR A 50 17.18 -0.09 -9.78
CA THR A 50 16.17 -1.06 -9.36
C THR A 50 14.83 -0.78 -10.05
N ILE A 51 14.43 0.48 -10.17
CA ILE A 51 13.22 0.87 -10.93
C ILE A 51 13.35 0.43 -12.40
N GLU A 52 14.44 0.77 -13.06
CA GLU A 52 14.71 0.41 -14.46
C GLU A 52 14.69 -1.11 -14.66
N SER A 53 15.33 -1.86 -13.74
CA SER A 53 15.33 -3.31 -13.77
C SER A 53 13.92 -3.91 -13.60
N LEU A 54 13.11 -3.34 -12.73
CA LEU A 54 11.72 -3.77 -12.54
C LEU A 54 10.89 -3.42 -13.79
N ALA A 55 11.01 -2.21 -14.32
CA ALA A 55 10.33 -1.78 -15.54
C ALA A 55 10.63 -2.74 -16.71
N LYS A 56 11.90 -3.07 -16.91
CA LYS A 56 12.33 -4.05 -17.91
C LYS A 56 11.75 -5.44 -17.65
N SER A 57 11.80 -5.92 -16.42
CA SER A 57 11.37 -7.28 -16.04
C SER A 57 9.87 -7.48 -16.20
N TYR A 58 9.07 -6.44 -15.95
CA TYR A 58 7.62 -6.43 -16.12
C TYR A 58 7.19 -5.95 -17.51
N GLN A 59 8.16 -5.62 -18.39
CA GLN A 59 7.88 -5.10 -19.72
C GLN A 59 6.92 -3.90 -19.64
N ALA A 60 7.18 -3.01 -18.68
CA ALA A 60 6.34 -1.86 -18.43
C ALA A 60 6.49 -0.85 -19.56
N LYS A 61 5.38 -0.49 -20.18
CA LYS A 61 5.30 0.63 -21.12
C LYS A 61 5.34 1.97 -20.38
N ARG A 62 4.84 1.96 -19.14
CA ARG A 62 4.78 3.13 -18.28
C ARG A 62 5.16 2.73 -16.86
N THR A 63 5.95 3.59 -16.23
CA THR A 63 6.33 3.42 -14.82
C THR A 63 5.96 4.70 -14.07
N ILE A 64 5.27 4.57 -12.94
CA ILE A 64 4.90 5.68 -12.08
C ILE A 64 5.44 5.40 -10.68
N VAL A 65 6.18 6.36 -10.12
CA VAL A 65 6.84 6.24 -8.81
C VAL A 65 6.15 7.15 -7.81
N CYS A 66 5.51 6.57 -6.79
CA CYS A 66 4.73 7.27 -5.80
C CYS A 66 5.52 7.45 -4.50
N PHE A 67 5.62 8.67 -4.01
CA PHE A 67 6.31 9.02 -2.76
C PHE A 67 5.34 9.51 -1.70
N ASP A 68 5.60 9.15 -0.44
CA ASP A 68 4.98 9.83 0.68
C ASP A 68 5.49 11.26 0.80
N PHE A 69 4.60 12.20 1.12
CA PHE A 69 5.03 13.52 1.54
C PHE A 69 4.34 13.95 2.85
N GLY A 70 4.83 13.37 3.92
CA GLY A 70 4.28 13.52 5.25
C GLY A 70 3.21 12.47 5.57
N LYS A 71 2.53 12.63 6.71
CA LYS A 71 1.39 11.80 7.09
C LYS A 71 0.14 12.28 6.35
N SER A 72 -0.79 11.38 6.09
CA SER A 72 -2.08 11.70 5.49
C SER A 72 -2.87 12.69 6.35
N TYR A 73 -3.21 13.86 5.80
CA TYR A 73 -4.06 14.83 6.50
C TYR A 73 -5.47 14.28 6.73
N TYR A 74 -5.98 13.52 5.77
CA TYR A 74 -7.26 12.81 5.89
C TYR A 74 -7.32 11.89 7.11
N ARG A 75 -6.27 11.06 7.31
CA ARG A 75 -6.22 10.12 8.43
C ARG A 75 -5.94 10.80 9.76
N MET A 76 -5.12 11.86 9.77
CA MET A 76 -4.85 12.64 10.98
C MET A 76 -6.08 13.41 11.49
N GLU A 77 -6.98 13.84 10.61
CA GLU A 77 -8.24 14.47 11.00
C GLU A 77 -9.16 13.49 11.74
N MET A 78 -9.18 12.21 11.33
CA MET A 78 -10.02 11.18 11.96
C MET A 78 -9.38 10.51 13.17
N LEU A 79 -8.04 10.52 13.25
CA LEU A 79 -7.27 9.87 14.31
C LEU A 79 -6.04 10.73 14.62
N GLU A 80 -6.11 11.56 15.67
CA GLU A 80 -5.05 12.47 16.09
C GLU A 80 -3.70 11.75 16.29
N ASP A 81 -3.73 10.56 16.92
CA ASP A 81 -2.55 9.72 17.14
C ASP A 81 -2.21 8.79 15.96
N TYR A 82 -2.65 9.08 14.73
CA TYR A 82 -2.31 8.30 13.55
C TYR A 82 -0.80 8.20 13.37
N LYS A 83 -0.28 6.97 13.27
CA LYS A 83 1.17 6.68 13.26
C LYS A 83 1.93 7.24 14.46
N GLY A 84 1.24 7.49 15.58
CA GLY A 84 1.81 8.10 16.78
C GLY A 84 2.71 7.16 17.60
N THR A 85 2.52 5.84 17.45
CA THR A 85 3.33 4.80 18.13
C THR A 85 4.66 4.51 17.45
N ARG A 86 4.94 5.11 16.30
CA ARG A 86 6.23 4.98 15.62
C ARG A 86 7.29 5.73 16.45
N THR A 87 8.04 4.97 17.25
CA THR A 87 9.11 5.52 18.10
C THR A 87 10.28 6.00 17.27
N LYS A 88 10.76 7.20 17.55
CA LYS A 88 12.08 7.65 17.07
C LYS A 88 13.14 6.99 17.93
N SER A 89 14.25 6.61 17.34
CA SER A 89 15.40 6.14 18.11
C SER A 89 16.00 7.28 18.93
N ASP A 90 16.43 6.98 20.16
CA ASP A 90 17.20 7.92 20.99
C ASP A 90 18.72 7.77 20.76
N ASP A 91 19.14 6.81 19.93
CA ASP A 91 20.55 6.62 19.55
C ASP A 91 20.96 7.65 18.49
N PRO A 92 21.92 8.55 18.80
CA PRO A 92 22.35 9.60 17.88
C PRO A 92 22.86 9.08 16.53
N ASP A 93 23.51 7.92 16.49
CA ASP A 93 24.03 7.33 15.27
C ASP A 93 22.89 6.77 14.39
N GLU A 94 21.85 6.23 15.00
CA GLU A 94 20.63 5.83 14.28
C GLU A 94 19.89 7.05 13.76
N VAL A 95 19.70 8.09 14.57
CA VAL A 95 19.04 9.33 14.14
C VAL A 95 19.75 9.92 12.93
N LYS A 96 21.10 10.03 12.99
CA LYS A 96 21.89 10.56 11.89
C LYS A 96 21.74 9.72 10.61
N ARG A 97 21.77 8.39 10.72
CA ARG A 97 21.55 7.49 9.55
C ARG A 97 20.16 7.68 8.93
N PHE A 98 19.14 7.87 9.76
CA PHE A 98 17.80 8.16 9.29
C PHE A 98 17.74 9.51 8.55
N GLU A 99 18.36 10.55 9.11
CA GLU A 99 18.41 11.86 8.47
C GLU A 99 19.14 11.82 7.12
N GLU A 100 20.30 11.15 7.04
CA GLU A 100 21.05 10.96 5.80
C GLU A 100 20.24 10.16 4.78
N PHE A 101 19.59 9.07 5.20
CA PHE A 101 18.72 8.26 4.34
C PHE A 101 17.56 9.08 3.78
N PHE A 102 16.84 9.83 4.63
CA PHE A 102 15.72 10.64 4.17
C PHE A 102 16.15 11.86 3.36
N ALA A 103 17.36 12.38 3.55
CA ALA A 103 17.89 13.43 2.69
C ALA A 103 18.04 12.92 1.25
N VAL A 104 18.63 11.73 1.06
CA VAL A 104 18.74 11.09 -0.25
C VAL A 104 17.35 10.75 -0.82
N LEU A 105 16.47 10.11 -0.02
CA LEU A 105 15.12 9.75 -0.48
C LEU A 105 14.32 10.98 -0.97
N ASN A 106 14.51 12.12 -0.33
CA ASN A 106 13.84 13.35 -0.70
C ASN A 106 14.39 14.02 -1.97
N SER A 107 15.64 13.73 -2.37
CA SER A 107 16.22 14.21 -3.64
C SER A 107 15.84 13.34 -4.84
N LEU A 108 15.52 12.04 -4.61
CA LEU A 108 15.21 11.09 -5.69
C LEU A 108 14.12 11.55 -6.69
N PRO A 109 13.05 12.26 -6.29
CA PRO A 109 12.06 12.75 -7.24
C PRO A 109 12.62 13.58 -8.40
N ASP A 110 13.70 14.32 -8.15
CA ASP A 110 14.35 15.18 -9.16
C ASP A 110 15.35 14.40 -10.04
N GLU A 111 15.71 13.18 -9.65
CA GLU A 111 16.70 12.33 -10.31
C GLU A 111 16.07 11.22 -11.15
N ILE A 112 14.80 10.90 -10.91
CA ILE A 112 14.07 9.83 -11.59
C ILE A 112 13.53 10.35 -12.92
N HIS A 113 13.79 9.61 -14.01
CA HIS A 113 13.31 9.96 -15.36
C HIS A 113 11.86 9.52 -15.63
N ASP A 114 11.35 8.59 -14.82
CA ASP A 114 9.97 8.13 -14.90
C ASP A 114 9.01 9.17 -14.28
N GLU A 115 7.71 8.91 -14.39
CA GLU A 115 6.71 9.77 -13.81
C GLU A 115 6.70 9.67 -12.28
N VAL A 116 6.86 10.80 -11.61
CA VAL A 116 6.89 10.89 -10.15
C VAL A 116 5.64 11.57 -9.61
N VAL A 117 5.03 10.91 -8.61
CA VAL A 117 3.88 11.43 -7.87
C VAL A 117 4.25 11.63 -6.41
N LYS A 118 4.10 12.89 -5.93
CA LYS A 118 4.43 13.29 -4.56
C LYS A 118 3.60 14.52 -4.17
N PHE A 119 2.65 14.37 -3.23
CA PHE A 119 1.76 15.46 -2.81
C PHE A 119 1.79 15.63 -1.30
N ARG A 120 1.86 16.88 -0.83
CA ARG A 120 2.00 17.19 0.59
C ARG A 120 0.75 16.83 1.39
N GLY A 121 0.93 15.98 2.41
CA GLY A 121 -0.15 15.47 3.27
C GLY A 121 -0.94 14.32 2.64
N VAL A 122 -0.38 13.71 1.58
CA VAL A 122 -0.89 12.51 0.91
C VAL A 122 0.14 11.40 1.06
N GLU A 123 -0.31 10.21 1.37
CA GLU A 123 0.53 9.01 1.44
C GLU A 123 0.58 8.30 0.08
N ALA A 124 1.69 7.60 -0.19
CA ALA A 124 1.88 6.87 -1.44
C ALA A 124 0.75 5.86 -1.69
N ASP A 125 0.23 5.21 -0.64
CA ASP A 125 -0.87 4.25 -0.74
C ASP A 125 -2.12 4.84 -1.41
N ASP A 126 -2.44 6.11 -1.11
CA ASP A 126 -3.60 6.79 -1.69
C ASP A 126 -3.39 7.08 -3.17
N THR A 127 -2.19 7.51 -3.56
CA THR A 127 -1.86 7.75 -4.98
C THR A 127 -1.75 6.46 -5.77
N LEU A 128 -1.14 5.41 -5.19
CA LEU A 128 -1.10 4.06 -5.76
C LEU A 128 -2.51 3.52 -6.01
N ALA A 129 -3.40 3.69 -5.02
CA ALA A 129 -4.78 3.25 -5.13
C ALA A 129 -5.55 4.01 -6.20
N TRP A 130 -5.41 5.34 -6.25
CA TRP A 130 -6.06 6.16 -7.24
C TRP A 130 -5.62 5.80 -8.67
N ILE A 131 -4.31 5.68 -8.89
CA ILE A 131 -3.74 5.28 -10.19
C ILE A 131 -4.26 3.90 -10.58
N THR A 132 -4.23 2.92 -9.67
CA THR A 132 -4.73 1.57 -9.93
C THR A 132 -6.22 1.57 -10.27
N GLN A 133 -7.03 2.35 -9.57
CA GLN A 133 -8.48 2.39 -9.79
C GLN A 133 -8.88 3.08 -11.08
N ASN A 134 -8.11 4.08 -11.52
CA ASN A 134 -8.47 4.93 -12.65
C ASN A 134 -7.69 4.61 -13.93
N LEU A 135 -6.47 4.06 -13.86
CA LEU A 135 -5.63 3.84 -15.03
C LEU A 135 -5.44 2.37 -15.38
N ALA A 136 -5.53 1.42 -14.44
CA ALA A 136 -5.21 0.02 -14.70
C ALA A 136 -6.00 -0.58 -15.87
N GLN A 137 -7.26 -0.19 -16.05
CA GLN A 137 -8.10 -0.67 -17.16
C GLN A 137 -7.59 -0.32 -18.56
N ASN A 138 -6.63 0.62 -18.67
CA ASN A 138 -6.03 1.04 -19.94
C ASN A 138 -4.80 0.18 -20.30
N TYR A 139 -4.43 -0.77 -19.44
CA TYR A 139 -3.24 -1.59 -19.56
C TYR A 139 -3.59 -3.09 -19.57
N ASN A 140 -2.71 -3.89 -20.18
CA ASN A 140 -2.88 -5.34 -20.23
C ASN A 140 -2.71 -5.96 -18.83
N HIS A 141 -1.77 -5.42 -18.04
CA HIS A 141 -1.58 -5.77 -16.65
C HIS A 141 -0.91 -4.62 -15.89
N THR A 142 -1.23 -4.50 -14.61
CA THR A 142 -0.66 -3.51 -13.71
C THR A 142 0.02 -4.21 -12.53
N TRP A 143 1.29 -3.89 -12.28
CA TRP A 143 2.00 -4.34 -11.08
C TRP A 143 2.19 -3.19 -10.11
N VAL A 144 1.77 -3.40 -8.86
CA VAL A 144 2.04 -2.52 -7.74
C VAL A 144 3.23 -3.10 -6.96
N VAL A 145 4.33 -2.37 -6.91
CA VAL A 145 5.55 -2.80 -6.21
C VAL A 145 5.55 -2.23 -4.80
N SER A 146 5.18 -3.05 -3.84
CA SER A 146 5.23 -2.73 -2.40
C SER A 146 5.15 -4.00 -1.57
N SER A 147 5.65 -3.95 -0.35
CA SER A 147 5.51 -5.00 0.66
C SER A 147 4.40 -4.69 1.67
N ASP A 148 3.71 -3.55 1.51
CA ASP A 148 2.58 -3.20 2.34
C ASP A 148 1.39 -4.11 2.05
N LYS A 149 0.88 -4.72 3.11
CA LYS A 149 -0.25 -5.64 3.00
C LYS A 149 -1.56 -4.93 2.68
N ASP A 150 -1.68 -3.66 3.03
CA ASP A 150 -2.92 -2.92 2.78
C ASP A 150 -3.16 -2.72 1.28
N LEU A 151 -2.10 -2.75 0.46
CA LEU A 151 -2.20 -2.72 -1.00
C LEU A 151 -2.75 -4.02 -1.62
N LEU A 152 -2.81 -5.13 -0.87
CA LEU A 152 -3.44 -6.37 -1.36
C LEU A 152 -4.94 -6.21 -1.64
N GLN A 153 -5.57 -5.17 -1.10
CA GLN A 153 -6.96 -4.83 -1.43
C GLN A 153 -7.15 -4.33 -2.87
N LEU A 154 -6.06 -3.93 -3.55
CA LEU A 154 -6.08 -3.44 -4.94
C LEU A 154 -6.03 -4.56 -5.97
N ILE A 155 -5.74 -5.80 -5.56
CA ILE A 155 -5.58 -6.95 -6.45
C ILE A 155 -6.86 -7.27 -7.21
N LYS A 156 -6.72 -7.47 -8.53
CA LYS A 156 -7.77 -7.88 -9.47
C LYS A 156 -7.18 -8.89 -10.47
N GLU A 157 -7.96 -9.32 -11.47
CA GLU A 157 -7.47 -10.20 -12.54
C GLU A 157 -6.29 -9.57 -13.31
N ASP A 158 -6.35 -8.26 -13.53
CA ASP A 158 -5.36 -7.45 -14.27
C ASP A 158 -4.43 -6.65 -13.37
N VAL A 159 -4.48 -6.83 -12.04
CA VAL A 159 -3.65 -6.11 -11.06
C VAL A 159 -3.03 -7.09 -10.07
N SER A 160 -1.70 -7.08 -9.98
CA SER A 160 -0.91 -7.88 -9.02
C SER A 160 -0.06 -6.98 -8.12
N VAL A 161 0.27 -7.46 -6.93
CA VAL A 161 1.21 -6.80 -6.02
C VAL A 161 2.52 -7.59 -5.96
N PHE A 162 3.64 -6.94 -6.25
CA PHE A 162 4.95 -7.52 -6.07
C PHE A 162 5.54 -7.13 -4.72
N ASN A 163 5.60 -8.10 -3.80
CA ASN A 163 6.24 -7.92 -2.51
C ASN A 163 7.77 -7.96 -2.69
N ILE A 164 8.39 -6.78 -2.63
CA ILE A 164 9.83 -6.61 -2.91
C ILE A 164 10.73 -7.28 -1.86
N PHE A 165 10.30 -7.35 -0.58
CA PHE A 165 11.08 -8.00 0.47
C PHE A 165 10.91 -9.52 0.44
N GLY A 166 9.69 -9.99 0.22
CA GLY A 166 9.39 -11.42 0.06
C GLY A 166 9.79 -11.99 -1.29
N ARG A 167 10.11 -11.13 -2.27
CA ARG A 167 10.40 -11.51 -3.66
C ARG A 167 9.30 -12.40 -4.24
N LYS A 168 8.07 -12.06 -3.95
CA LYS A 168 6.89 -12.86 -4.34
C LYS A 168 5.85 -11.95 -4.97
N GLU A 169 5.34 -12.34 -6.12
CA GLU A 169 4.15 -11.75 -6.71
C GLU A 169 2.90 -12.33 -6.04
N VAL A 170 1.98 -11.45 -5.67
CA VAL A 170 0.67 -11.81 -5.13
C VAL A 170 -0.38 -11.46 -6.16
N THR A 171 -0.96 -12.48 -6.76
CA THR A 171 -2.07 -12.41 -7.72
C THR A 171 -3.40 -12.67 -7.04
N LEU A 172 -4.51 -12.45 -7.73
CA LEU A 172 -5.83 -12.80 -7.23
C LEU A 172 -5.94 -14.29 -6.86
N GLU A 173 -5.40 -15.17 -7.73
CA GLU A 173 -5.38 -16.61 -7.50
C GLU A 173 -4.55 -16.98 -6.25
N SER A 174 -3.29 -16.48 -6.17
CA SER A 174 -2.42 -16.79 -5.03
C SER A 174 -2.94 -16.22 -3.71
N LEU A 175 -3.60 -15.05 -3.72
CA LEU A 175 -4.24 -14.49 -2.53
C LEU A 175 -5.38 -15.40 -2.05
N GLN A 176 -6.19 -15.91 -2.97
CA GLN A 176 -7.28 -16.82 -2.66
C GLN A 176 -6.77 -18.18 -2.18
N GLU A 177 -5.69 -18.70 -2.76
CA GLU A 177 -5.07 -19.96 -2.32
C GLU A 177 -4.44 -19.84 -0.94
N ASP A 178 -3.67 -18.76 -0.68
CA ASP A 178 -2.91 -18.59 0.55
C ASP A 178 -3.79 -18.21 1.75
N LEU A 179 -4.83 -17.39 1.55
CA LEU A 179 -5.67 -16.84 2.63
C LEU A 179 -7.11 -17.32 2.59
N GLU A 180 -7.55 -17.95 1.47
CA GLU A 180 -8.96 -18.27 1.21
C GLU A 180 -9.89 -17.06 1.34
N LEU A 181 -9.40 -15.88 0.95
CA LEU A 181 -10.11 -14.60 1.01
C LEU A 181 -10.07 -13.91 -0.35
N THR A 182 -11.15 -13.20 -0.67
CA THR A 182 -11.09 -12.18 -1.73
C THR A 182 -10.38 -10.92 -1.22
N PRO A 183 -9.87 -10.02 -2.10
CA PRO A 183 -9.29 -8.74 -1.68
C PRO A 183 -10.22 -7.91 -0.78
N ALA A 184 -11.52 -7.88 -1.07
CA ALA A 184 -12.53 -7.20 -0.24
C ALA A 184 -12.69 -7.83 1.15
N GLN A 185 -12.67 -9.17 1.24
CA GLN A 185 -12.71 -9.87 2.52
C GLN A 185 -11.40 -9.68 3.30
N PHE A 186 -10.26 -9.67 2.61
CA PHE A 186 -8.98 -9.35 3.22
C PHE A 186 -9.02 -7.94 3.86
N MET A 187 -9.40 -6.92 3.09
CA MET A 187 -9.57 -5.55 3.57
C MET A 187 -10.54 -5.48 4.77
N MET A 188 -11.71 -6.15 4.69
CA MET A 188 -12.65 -6.24 5.82
C MET A 188 -11.99 -6.85 7.07
N SER A 189 -11.17 -7.87 6.92
CA SER A 189 -10.47 -8.47 8.06
C SER A 189 -9.48 -7.49 8.72
N ARG A 190 -8.80 -6.65 7.92
CA ARG A 190 -7.92 -5.59 8.39
C ARG A 190 -8.69 -4.51 9.17
N ILE A 191 -9.87 -4.10 8.70
CA ILE A 191 -10.74 -3.15 9.39
C ILE A 191 -11.13 -3.65 10.79
N ILE A 192 -11.46 -4.94 10.90
CA ILE A 192 -11.88 -5.55 12.17
C ILE A 192 -10.67 -5.71 13.12
N GLU A 193 -9.53 -6.14 12.60
CA GLU A 193 -8.30 -6.37 13.36
C GLU A 193 -7.63 -5.05 13.77
N GLY A 194 -7.74 -4.02 12.94
CA GLY A 194 -6.99 -2.77 13.05
C GLY A 194 -5.56 -2.91 12.54
N ASP A 195 -4.80 -1.81 12.63
CA ASP A 195 -3.39 -1.76 12.30
C ASP A 195 -2.56 -1.15 13.44
N LYS A 196 -1.70 -1.97 14.03
CA LYS A 196 -0.82 -1.52 15.12
C LYS A 196 0.28 -0.58 14.64
N GLY A 197 0.76 -0.75 13.41
CA GLY A 197 1.80 0.09 12.82
C GLY A 197 1.34 1.52 12.62
N ASP A 198 0.04 1.69 12.34
CA ASP A 198 -0.60 2.97 12.12
C ASP A 198 -1.41 3.46 13.32
N ASN A 199 -1.31 2.74 14.45
CA ASN A 199 -2.06 3.05 15.67
C ASN A 199 -3.58 2.98 15.50
N ILE A 200 -4.05 2.16 14.55
CA ILE A 200 -5.48 1.92 14.31
C ILE A 200 -5.93 0.74 15.18
N ILE A 201 -6.71 1.04 16.22
CA ILE A 201 -7.17 0.03 17.18
C ILE A 201 -8.35 -0.74 16.59
N GLY A 202 -8.21 -2.08 16.49
CA GLY A 202 -9.28 -2.98 16.07
C GLY A 202 -10.25 -3.33 17.19
N ILE A 203 -11.03 -4.39 16.97
CA ILE A 203 -11.98 -4.90 17.97
C ILE A 203 -11.25 -5.81 18.97
N GLU A 204 -11.29 -5.42 20.23
CA GLU A 204 -10.61 -6.16 21.30
C GLU A 204 -11.08 -7.63 21.38
N GLY A 205 -10.10 -8.54 21.43
CA GLY A 205 -10.33 -10.00 21.46
C GLY A 205 -10.58 -10.62 20.09
N ILE A 206 -10.50 -9.83 19.01
CA ILE A 206 -10.54 -10.33 17.64
C ILE A 206 -9.15 -10.14 17.00
N GLY A 207 -8.42 -11.24 16.86
CA GLY A 207 -7.18 -11.31 16.10
C GLY A 207 -7.43 -11.85 14.68
N PRO A 208 -6.34 -12.03 13.88
CA PRO A 208 -6.42 -12.33 12.44
C PRO A 208 -7.40 -13.45 12.09
N LYS A 209 -7.30 -14.60 12.75
CA LYS A 209 -8.16 -15.77 12.45
C LYS A 209 -9.65 -15.50 12.62
N ARG A 210 -10.03 -14.74 13.67
CA ARG A 210 -11.44 -14.40 13.89
C ARG A 210 -11.91 -13.33 12.93
N ALA A 211 -11.07 -12.34 12.64
CA ALA A 211 -11.37 -11.29 11.67
C ALA A 211 -11.61 -11.89 10.28
N GLN A 212 -10.74 -12.80 9.83
CA GLN A 212 -10.92 -13.54 8.57
C GLN A 212 -12.18 -14.42 8.57
N GLY A 213 -12.48 -15.10 9.70
CA GLY A 213 -13.72 -15.87 9.84
C GLY A 213 -14.97 -14.99 9.65
N LEU A 214 -15.02 -13.82 10.29
CA LEU A 214 -16.08 -12.85 10.12
C LEU A 214 -16.15 -12.31 8.68
N ALA A 215 -15.01 -12.02 8.06
CA ALA A 215 -14.95 -11.57 6.68
C ALA A 215 -15.47 -12.63 5.69
N LYS A 216 -15.18 -13.90 5.92
CA LYS A 216 -15.73 -15.03 5.14
C LYS A 216 -17.24 -15.17 5.32
N GLU A 217 -17.75 -15.03 6.55
CA GLU A 217 -19.15 -15.19 6.89
C GLU A 217 -20.02 -14.04 6.33
N TYR A 218 -19.63 -12.79 6.60
CA TYR A 218 -20.42 -11.61 6.25
C TYR A 218 -20.09 -11.04 4.87
N LYS A 219 -18.94 -11.36 4.28
CA LYS A 219 -18.46 -10.95 2.95
C LYS A 219 -18.16 -9.46 2.79
N THR A 220 -18.97 -8.58 3.37
CA THR A 220 -18.78 -7.13 3.35
C THR A 220 -18.97 -6.54 4.75
N LEU A 221 -18.36 -5.37 4.99
CA LEU A 221 -18.54 -4.66 6.25
C LEU A 221 -19.99 -4.25 6.48
N ASP A 222 -20.69 -3.80 5.43
CA ASP A 222 -22.09 -3.41 5.51
C ASP A 222 -22.99 -4.57 6.00
N ASN A 223 -22.75 -5.78 5.49
CA ASN A 223 -23.47 -6.97 5.93
C ASN A 223 -23.21 -7.27 7.42
N LEU A 224 -21.96 -7.13 7.87
CA LEU A 224 -21.62 -7.30 9.29
C LEU A 224 -22.32 -6.23 10.13
N LEU A 225 -22.24 -4.96 9.73
CA LEU A 225 -22.87 -3.84 10.45
C LEU A 225 -24.38 -3.98 10.53
N ALA A 226 -25.02 -4.50 9.47
CA ALA A 226 -26.46 -4.79 9.43
C ALA A 226 -26.85 -5.97 10.33
N ALA A 227 -25.96 -6.93 10.52
CA ALA A 227 -26.18 -8.09 11.39
C ALA A 227 -26.01 -7.80 12.88
N LEU A 228 -25.37 -6.66 13.24
CA LEU A 228 -25.18 -6.29 14.65
C LEU A 228 -26.51 -5.87 15.31
N PRO A 229 -26.75 -6.26 16.57
CA PRO A 229 -25.90 -7.01 17.46
C PRO A 229 -25.96 -8.53 17.24
N LEU A 230 -24.79 -9.19 17.17
CA LEU A 230 -24.68 -10.64 17.07
C LEU A 230 -25.05 -11.29 18.41
N LYS A 231 -25.68 -12.48 18.33
CA LYS A 231 -26.01 -13.28 19.51
C LYS A 231 -24.76 -14.00 20.03
N GLY A 232 -24.50 -13.92 21.33
CA GLY A 232 -23.41 -14.67 21.97
C GLY A 232 -22.96 -14.02 23.27
N ARG A 233 -22.40 -14.87 24.19
CA ARG A 233 -21.89 -14.43 25.50
C ARG A 233 -20.39 -14.20 25.52
N ALA A 234 -19.69 -14.57 24.46
CA ALA A 234 -18.25 -14.41 24.37
C ALA A 234 -17.86 -12.92 24.39
N LYS A 235 -16.81 -12.57 25.11
CA LYS A 235 -16.37 -11.18 25.29
C LYS A 235 -16.13 -10.47 23.95
N TYR A 236 -15.48 -11.15 23.00
CA TYR A 236 -15.22 -10.58 21.67
C TYR A 236 -16.51 -10.24 20.90
N ILE A 237 -17.61 -11.01 21.07
CA ILE A 237 -18.92 -10.70 20.46
C ILE A 237 -19.51 -9.43 21.08
N GLN A 238 -19.40 -9.30 22.41
CA GLN A 238 -19.85 -8.08 23.10
C GLN A 238 -19.05 -6.87 22.64
N ASN A 239 -17.73 -7.00 22.51
CA ASN A 239 -16.84 -5.95 22.02
C ASN A 239 -17.15 -5.59 20.56
N LEU A 240 -17.44 -6.59 19.70
CA LEU A 240 -17.85 -6.36 18.31
C LEU A 240 -19.18 -5.60 18.23
N ASN A 241 -20.16 -6.01 19.02
CA ASN A 241 -21.48 -5.34 19.08
C ASN A 241 -21.38 -3.87 19.55
N ALA A 242 -20.47 -3.60 20.48
CA ALA A 242 -20.20 -2.23 20.95
C ALA A 242 -19.28 -1.43 20.01
N GLY A 243 -18.63 -2.11 19.04
CA GLY A 243 -17.58 -1.56 18.21
C GLY A 243 -18.02 -0.97 16.87
N LYS A 244 -19.34 -0.78 16.63
CA LYS A 244 -19.85 -0.33 15.34
C LYS A 244 -19.20 0.96 14.83
N GLU A 245 -19.12 1.99 15.65
CA GLU A 245 -18.50 3.27 15.28
C GLU A 245 -17.00 3.13 14.99
N ARG A 246 -16.31 2.25 15.74
CA ARG A 246 -14.91 1.93 15.50
C ARG A 246 -14.71 1.24 14.16
N LEU A 247 -15.55 0.31 13.78
CA LEU A 247 -15.48 -0.36 12.48
C LEU A 247 -15.67 0.64 11.33
N ILE A 248 -16.64 1.55 11.44
CA ILE A 248 -16.87 2.61 10.45
C ILE A 248 -15.64 3.53 10.34
N ARG A 249 -15.09 3.97 11.49
CA ARG A 249 -13.87 4.78 11.47
C ARG A 249 -12.69 4.04 10.86
N ASN A 250 -12.47 2.79 11.25
CA ASN A 250 -11.37 1.98 10.72
C ASN A 250 -11.52 1.72 9.21
N GLU A 251 -12.74 1.62 8.71
CA GLU A 251 -12.99 1.56 7.27
C GLU A 251 -12.46 2.80 6.55
N ASN A 252 -12.77 3.99 7.05
CA ASN A 252 -12.28 5.24 6.45
C ASN A 252 -10.75 5.37 6.53
N LEU A 253 -10.12 4.77 7.55
CA LEU A 253 -8.67 4.83 7.73
C LEU A 253 -7.90 3.80 6.88
N ILE A 254 -8.49 2.62 6.61
CA ILE A 254 -7.80 1.45 6.01
C ILE A 254 -8.24 1.20 4.57
N ASN A 255 -9.50 1.49 4.24
CA ASN A 255 -10.05 1.18 2.93
C ASN A 255 -9.62 2.23 1.89
N LEU A 256 -8.76 1.83 0.97
CA LEU A 256 -8.22 2.68 -0.10
C LEU A 256 -9.27 3.08 -1.17
N LYS A 257 -10.55 2.67 -1.01
CA LYS A 257 -11.64 3.25 -1.81
C LYS A 257 -11.80 4.76 -1.59
N TYR A 258 -11.33 5.27 -0.43
CA TYR A 258 -11.37 6.69 -0.06
C TYR A 258 -10.10 7.45 -0.48
N CYS A 259 -9.32 6.91 -1.41
CA CYS A 259 -8.08 7.54 -1.87
C CYS A 259 -8.30 8.95 -2.46
N THR A 260 -9.40 9.17 -3.16
CA THR A 260 -9.75 10.49 -3.71
C THR A 260 -9.94 11.51 -2.60
N GLU A 261 -10.70 11.17 -1.57
CA GLU A 261 -10.92 12.02 -0.40
C GLU A 261 -9.61 12.26 0.36
N ALA A 262 -8.76 11.24 0.45
CA ALA A 262 -7.44 11.36 1.09
C ALA A 262 -6.50 12.28 0.31
N ILE A 263 -6.53 12.25 -1.01
CA ILE A 263 -5.77 13.16 -1.88
C ILE A 263 -6.32 14.58 -1.75
N LEU A 264 -7.64 14.77 -1.80
CA LEU A 264 -8.29 16.08 -1.66
C LEU A 264 -8.00 16.74 -0.30
N ALA A 265 -7.83 15.98 0.76
CA ALA A 265 -7.45 16.50 2.07
C ALA A 265 -5.99 17.00 2.11
N GLY A 266 -5.16 16.64 1.14
CA GLY A 266 -3.81 17.16 0.98
C GLY A 266 -3.79 18.67 0.78
N LYS A 267 -2.62 19.29 1.00
CA LYS A 267 -2.48 20.77 0.92
C LYS A 267 -2.85 21.34 -0.46
N GLU A 268 -2.63 20.55 -1.50
CA GLU A 268 -2.83 20.91 -2.91
C GLU A 268 -3.79 19.90 -3.57
N GLY A 269 -4.83 19.50 -2.85
CA GLY A 269 -5.63 18.34 -3.20
C GLY A 269 -6.30 18.40 -4.58
N GLU A 270 -6.88 19.55 -4.97
CA GLU A 270 -7.48 19.72 -6.31
C GLU A 270 -6.39 19.65 -7.40
N GLU A 271 -5.27 20.38 -7.24
CA GLU A 271 -4.14 20.33 -8.17
C GLU A 271 -3.53 18.92 -8.25
N ALA A 272 -3.48 18.21 -7.13
CA ALA A 272 -3.01 16.84 -7.09
C ALA A 272 -3.89 15.90 -7.93
N LEU A 273 -5.22 16.03 -7.84
CA LEU A 273 -6.15 15.27 -8.66
C LEU A 273 -6.07 15.62 -10.14
N ASP A 274 -5.93 16.90 -10.46
CA ASP A 274 -5.74 17.35 -11.85
C ASP A 274 -4.47 16.71 -12.44
N ARG A 275 -3.35 16.77 -11.73
CA ARG A 275 -2.09 16.13 -12.14
C ARG A 275 -2.20 14.62 -12.29
N LEU A 276 -2.95 13.95 -11.42
CA LEU A 276 -3.20 12.50 -11.52
C LEU A 276 -4.10 12.17 -12.72
N SER A 277 -5.05 13.04 -13.03
CA SER A 277 -5.96 12.87 -14.17
C SER A 277 -5.27 13.13 -15.52
N ASP A 278 -4.18 13.87 -15.53
CA ASP A 278 -3.34 14.12 -16.71
C ASP A 278 -2.33 12.98 -16.99
N LEU A 279 -2.20 12.04 -16.02
CA LEU A 279 -1.42 10.83 -16.22
C LEU A 279 -2.10 9.89 -17.23
#